data_2d7480dc4548396b82552b737d55aa46
#
_entry.id   2d7480dc4548396b82552b737d55aa46
#
_cell.length_a   1.000
_cell.length_b   1.000
_cell.length_c   1.000
_cell.angle_alpha   90.00
_cell.angle_beta   90.00
_cell.angle_gamma   90.00
#
_symmetry.space_group_name_H-M   'P 1'
#
loop_
_entity.id
_entity.type
_entity.pdbx_description
1 polymer ?
#
loop_
_entity_poly.entity_id
_entity_poly.type
_entity_poly.pdbx_seq_one_letter_code
_entity_poly.pdbx_strand_id
1 'polypeptide(L)'
;MSPLSSCCDSLARVTRAPPPQPEPKPEPEPQPQPQPIKEEASPPPPPPPPPRVAPKKVPVTRELTVGINGFGRIGRLVLRACMEKGVKVVAVNDPFIDPEYMVYMFKYDSTHGRYKGTVEYKNDKLVVDTPAQRHPLESVGSPFVVEATGVYLSLEETSPHLEAGAQRVVICAPSPDAPMFVMGVNEKDYNPGTMKIVSNASCTTNCLAPLAKVIHERFGILEGLMTTVHSYTATQKTVDGPSKKAWRDGRGAHQNIIPASTGAAKAVGKIIPDLKGKLTGMAFRVPTPDVSVVDLTCRLAQPTQYSAIKEAIKEAAKGPMAGILAYTEDEVVSTDFVSDTHSSIFDAKAGIALNDNFVKLISWYDNEYGYSHRVVDLLRYMFSRDE
;
A
#
# COMPACT_ATOMS: atom_id res chain seq x y z
N MET A 1 -11.67 57.35 27.45
CA MET A 1 -10.80 58.36 26.92
C MET A 1 -9.50 57.72 26.50
N SER A 2 -9.11 57.97 25.33
CA SER A 2 -7.90 57.63 24.55
C SER A 2 -8.02 56.36 23.70
N PRO A 3 -7.80 56.50 22.39
CA PRO A 3 -7.98 55.48 21.40
C PRO A 3 -6.65 54.75 21.11
N LEU A 4 -6.72 53.46 20.88
CA LEU A 4 -5.63 52.69 20.27
C LEU A 4 -5.78 52.77 18.75
N SER A 5 -4.92 53.53 18.14
CA SER A 5 -4.76 53.67 16.69
C SER A 5 -4.07 52.45 16.10
N SER A 6 -4.62 51.99 15.05
CA SER A 6 -4.02 51.69 13.76
C SER A 6 -2.60 51.09 13.73
N CYS A 7 -2.52 49.80 13.44
CA CYS A 7 -1.31 49.22 12.84
C CYS A 7 -1.73 48.12 11.85
N CYS A 8 -2.22 48.56 10.69
CA CYS A 8 -2.42 47.70 9.50
C CYS A 8 -2.19 48.59 8.30
N ASP A 9 -0.93 48.66 7.85
CA ASP A 9 -0.62 49.01 6.45
C ASP A 9 0.89 48.80 6.22
N SER A 10 1.20 47.63 5.68
CA SER A 10 2.34 47.44 4.75
C SER A 10 2.32 46.02 4.16
N LEU A 11 1.33 45.79 3.31
CA LEU A 11 1.45 44.69 2.34
C LEU A 11 2.25 45.20 1.15
N ALA A 12 3.55 44.96 1.16
CA ALA A 12 4.41 45.17 -0.01
C ALA A 12 3.95 44.18 -1.12
N ARG A 13 3.38 44.76 -2.17
CA ARG A 13 3.14 44.01 -3.43
C ARG A 13 4.50 43.76 -4.08
N VAL A 14 4.92 42.50 -4.07
CA VAL A 14 6.01 42.02 -4.92
C VAL A 14 5.47 41.88 -6.33
N THR A 15 5.70 42.87 -7.18
CA THR A 15 5.48 42.77 -8.62
C THR A 15 6.61 41.92 -9.22
N ARG A 16 6.28 40.73 -9.70
CA ARG A 16 7.20 39.92 -10.50
C ARG A 16 7.42 40.62 -11.84
N ALA A 17 8.68 40.88 -12.19
CA ALA A 17 9.07 41.27 -13.53
C ALA A 17 8.78 40.14 -14.53
N PRO A 18 8.38 40.47 -15.77
CA PRO A 18 8.18 39.48 -16.81
C PRO A 18 9.51 38.79 -17.21
N PRO A 19 9.49 37.53 -17.60
CA PRO A 19 10.69 36.85 -18.03
C PRO A 19 11.26 37.46 -19.32
N PRO A 20 12.60 37.44 -19.53
CA PRO A 20 13.22 37.94 -20.73
C PRO A 20 12.80 37.11 -21.96
N GLN A 21 12.63 37.78 -23.08
CA GLN A 21 12.33 37.15 -24.37
C GLN A 21 13.53 36.32 -24.86
N PRO A 22 13.31 35.21 -25.51
CA PRO A 22 14.40 34.40 -26.05
C PRO A 22 15.06 35.08 -27.24
N GLU A 23 16.38 35.02 -27.28
CA GLU A 23 17.19 35.50 -28.42
C GLU A 23 16.93 34.70 -29.70
N PRO A 24 16.99 35.33 -30.88
CA PRO A 24 16.76 34.65 -32.13
C PRO A 24 17.88 33.62 -32.42
N LYS A 25 17.50 32.45 -32.84
CA LYS A 25 18.43 31.38 -33.27
C LYS A 25 19.12 31.76 -34.58
N PRO A 26 20.43 31.49 -34.70
CA PRO A 26 21.15 31.75 -35.97
C PRO A 26 20.63 30.80 -37.09
N GLU A 27 20.59 31.33 -38.30
CA GLU A 27 20.22 30.61 -39.51
C GLU A 27 21.23 29.47 -39.80
N PRO A 28 20.78 28.35 -40.36
CA PRO A 28 21.65 27.23 -40.68
C PRO A 28 22.48 27.52 -41.93
N GLU A 29 23.78 27.20 -41.86
CA GLU A 29 24.71 27.25 -43.01
C GLU A 29 24.30 26.26 -44.13
N PRO A 30 24.55 26.59 -45.40
CA PRO A 30 24.19 25.75 -46.51
C PRO A 30 25.05 24.48 -46.58
N GLN A 31 24.42 23.35 -46.74
CA GLN A 31 25.06 22.05 -46.89
C GLN A 31 25.72 21.91 -48.27
N PRO A 32 26.90 21.29 -48.35
CA PRO A 32 27.57 21.03 -49.64
C PRO A 32 26.84 19.96 -50.45
N GLN A 33 26.80 20.18 -51.79
CA GLN A 33 26.17 19.27 -52.75
C GLN A 33 26.94 17.95 -52.87
N PRO A 34 26.27 16.81 -53.06
CA PRO A 34 26.91 15.51 -53.18
C PRO A 34 27.60 15.34 -54.55
N GLN A 35 28.83 14.84 -54.50
CA GLN A 35 29.58 14.44 -55.73
C GLN A 35 29.08 13.10 -56.26
N PRO A 36 29.20 12.83 -57.58
CA PRO A 36 28.71 11.60 -58.18
C PRO A 36 29.56 10.40 -57.77
N ILE A 37 28.88 9.35 -57.32
CA ILE A 37 29.46 8.07 -56.91
C ILE A 37 29.78 7.25 -58.14
N LYS A 38 31.02 6.79 -58.28
CA LYS A 38 31.42 5.81 -59.31
C LYS A 38 30.85 4.44 -58.93
N GLU A 39 30.16 3.82 -59.86
CA GLU A 39 29.62 2.46 -59.74
C GLU A 39 30.77 1.45 -59.69
N GLU A 40 31.05 0.84 -58.56
CA GLU A 40 31.90 -0.35 -58.44
C GLU A 40 31.01 -1.61 -58.52
N ALA A 41 31.49 -2.57 -59.30
CA ALA A 41 30.80 -3.83 -59.59
C ALA A 41 30.59 -4.64 -58.29
N SER A 42 29.36 -5.10 -58.08
CA SER A 42 28.94 -5.89 -56.92
C SER A 42 29.71 -7.23 -56.85
N PRO A 43 30.19 -7.62 -55.66
CA PRO A 43 30.74 -8.94 -55.45
C PRO A 43 29.66 -10.05 -55.49
N PRO A 44 30.02 -11.30 -55.84
CA PRO A 44 29.06 -12.40 -55.95
C PRO A 44 28.41 -12.71 -54.60
N PRO A 45 27.16 -13.21 -54.59
CA PRO A 45 26.41 -13.45 -53.35
C PRO A 45 27.08 -14.56 -52.50
N PRO A 46 27.08 -14.39 -51.15
CA PRO A 46 27.63 -15.39 -50.26
C PRO A 46 26.79 -16.69 -50.27
N PRO A 47 27.40 -17.84 -49.95
CA PRO A 47 26.69 -19.11 -49.90
C PRO A 47 25.58 -19.10 -48.83
N PRO A 48 24.49 -19.86 -49.03
CA PRO A 48 23.38 -19.87 -48.08
C PRO A 48 23.83 -20.36 -46.71
N PRO A 49 23.34 -19.73 -45.61
CA PRO A 49 23.71 -20.12 -44.26
C PRO A 49 23.18 -21.53 -43.93
N PRO A 50 23.90 -22.31 -43.10
CA PRO A 50 23.43 -23.62 -42.66
C PRO A 50 22.05 -23.54 -41.95
N PRO A 51 21.22 -24.59 -42.02
CA PRO A 51 19.89 -24.57 -41.42
C PRO A 51 19.99 -24.26 -39.95
N ARG A 52 19.32 -23.16 -39.51
CA ARG A 52 19.21 -22.79 -38.09
C ARG A 52 18.48 -23.90 -37.36
N VAL A 53 19.20 -24.61 -36.50
CA VAL A 53 18.58 -25.45 -35.46
C VAL A 53 17.77 -24.54 -34.57
N ALA A 54 16.46 -24.71 -34.55
CA ALA A 54 15.59 -23.92 -33.67
C ALA A 54 16.07 -24.09 -32.23
N PRO A 55 16.28 -23.00 -31.48
CA PRO A 55 16.68 -23.10 -30.08
C PRO A 55 15.59 -23.87 -29.34
N LYS A 56 15.97 -24.92 -28.61
CA LYS A 56 15.07 -25.61 -27.68
C LYS A 56 14.53 -24.53 -26.74
N LYS A 57 13.20 -24.30 -26.73
CA LYS A 57 12.53 -23.44 -25.78
C LYS A 57 12.86 -23.94 -24.37
N VAL A 58 13.80 -23.30 -23.70
CA VAL A 58 13.99 -23.44 -22.27
C VAL A 58 12.68 -22.94 -21.65
N PRO A 59 12.02 -23.68 -20.76
CA PRO A 59 10.85 -23.18 -20.08
C PRO A 59 11.27 -21.90 -19.35
N VAL A 60 10.80 -20.75 -19.79
CA VAL A 60 10.99 -19.49 -19.06
C VAL A 60 10.08 -19.63 -17.84
N THR A 61 10.66 -19.95 -16.70
CA THR A 61 9.95 -19.87 -15.43
C THR A 61 9.59 -18.40 -15.24
N ARG A 62 8.30 -18.11 -15.37
CA ARG A 62 7.76 -16.76 -15.18
C ARG A 62 7.98 -16.36 -13.72
N GLU A 63 8.69 -15.27 -13.49
CA GLU A 63 9.00 -14.75 -12.16
C GLU A 63 8.18 -13.49 -11.91
N LEU A 64 7.56 -13.38 -10.71
CA LEU A 64 6.91 -12.15 -10.29
C LEU A 64 7.96 -11.06 -10.04
N THR A 65 7.91 -10.00 -10.86
CA THR A 65 8.73 -8.81 -10.70
C THR A 65 7.87 -7.60 -10.40
N VAL A 66 8.31 -6.75 -9.48
CA VAL A 66 7.53 -5.65 -8.94
C VAL A 66 8.29 -4.33 -9.02
N GLY A 67 7.63 -3.26 -9.46
CA GLY A 67 8.06 -1.87 -9.29
C GLY A 67 7.29 -1.22 -8.16
N ILE A 68 7.94 -0.37 -7.38
CA ILE A 68 7.32 0.38 -6.28
C ILE A 68 7.35 1.86 -6.64
N ASN A 69 6.17 2.49 -6.73
CA ASN A 69 6.00 3.92 -6.91
C ASN A 69 5.64 4.57 -5.56
N GLY A 70 6.52 5.42 -5.06
CA GLY A 70 6.46 5.99 -3.72
C GLY A 70 7.31 5.21 -2.71
N PHE A 71 8.35 5.85 -2.16
CA PHE A 71 9.25 5.24 -1.17
C PHE A 71 9.05 5.84 0.23
N GLY A 72 7.82 6.25 0.51
CA GLY A 72 7.33 6.64 1.82
C GLY A 72 7.29 5.48 2.81
N ARG A 73 6.52 5.61 3.87
CA ARG A 73 6.41 4.60 4.93
C ARG A 73 6.01 3.23 4.36
N ILE A 74 4.91 3.16 3.62
CA ILE A 74 4.38 1.89 3.09
C ILE A 74 5.28 1.32 1.98
N GLY A 75 5.76 2.13 1.04
CA GLY A 75 6.64 1.62 -0.04
C GLY A 75 7.89 0.94 0.50
N ARG A 76 8.53 1.48 1.55
CA ARG A 76 9.68 0.84 2.19
C ARG A 76 9.33 -0.47 2.89
N LEU A 77 8.18 -0.55 3.54
CA LEU A 77 7.75 -1.78 4.21
C LEU A 77 7.26 -2.84 3.22
N VAL A 78 6.66 -2.44 2.11
CA VAL A 78 6.38 -3.35 0.98
C VAL A 78 7.68 -3.92 0.42
N LEU A 79 8.74 -3.12 0.28
CA LEU A 79 10.05 -3.63 -0.13
C LEU A 79 10.59 -4.67 0.88
N ARG A 80 10.49 -4.41 2.20
CA ARG A 80 10.86 -5.40 3.23
C ARG A 80 10.05 -6.69 3.10
N ALA A 81 8.74 -6.57 2.97
CA ALA A 81 7.84 -7.72 2.81
C ALA A 81 8.13 -8.51 1.50
N CYS A 82 8.50 -7.82 0.41
CA CYS A 82 8.96 -8.47 -0.82
C CYS A 82 10.22 -9.29 -0.58
N MET A 83 11.21 -8.73 0.12
CA MET A 83 12.45 -9.45 0.44
C MET A 83 12.19 -10.69 1.30
N GLU A 84 11.34 -10.57 2.32
CA GLU A 84 10.97 -11.68 3.20
C GLU A 84 10.19 -12.79 2.49
N LYS A 85 9.36 -12.43 1.51
CA LYS A 85 8.54 -13.38 0.74
C LYS A 85 9.19 -13.83 -0.58
N GLY A 86 10.43 -13.43 -0.84
CA GLY A 86 11.18 -13.80 -2.03
C GLY A 86 10.59 -13.24 -3.34
N VAL A 87 9.93 -12.07 -3.27
CA VAL A 87 9.41 -11.37 -4.46
C VAL A 87 10.46 -10.37 -4.96
N LYS A 88 10.78 -10.43 -6.24
CA LYS A 88 11.79 -9.59 -6.85
C LYS A 88 11.28 -8.17 -7.11
N VAL A 89 11.91 -7.18 -6.49
CA VAL A 89 11.68 -5.77 -6.78
C VAL A 89 12.73 -5.29 -7.77
N VAL A 90 12.30 -4.79 -8.92
CA VAL A 90 13.18 -4.39 -10.02
C VAL A 90 13.33 -2.88 -10.17
N ALA A 91 12.40 -2.10 -9.60
CA ALA A 91 12.44 -0.65 -9.63
C ALA A 91 11.78 -0.04 -8.39
N VAL A 92 12.31 1.10 -7.95
CA VAL A 92 11.71 1.98 -6.95
C VAL A 92 11.75 3.39 -7.52
N ASN A 93 10.61 4.07 -7.51
CA ASN A 93 10.48 5.46 -7.94
C ASN A 93 9.99 6.34 -6.79
N ASP A 94 10.72 7.41 -6.53
CA ASP A 94 10.27 8.52 -5.68
C ASP A 94 10.99 9.80 -6.14
N PRO A 95 10.25 10.83 -6.61
CA PRO A 95 10.86 12.03 -7.17
C PRO A 95 11.48 12.98 -6.12
N PHE A 96 11.29 12.70 -4.83
CA PHE A 96 11.71 13.59 -3.74
C PHE A 96 12.95 13.12 -2.99
N ILE A 97 13.44 11.91 -3.27
CA ILE A 97 14.58 11.30 -2.58
C ILE A 97 15.54 10.65 -3.59
N ASP A 98 16.83 10.93 -3.41
CA ASP A 98 17.89 10.30 -4.20
C ASP A 98 18.18 8.86 -3.71
N PRO A 99 18.84 8.04 -4.53
CA PRO A 99 19.12 6.65 -4.18
C PRO A 99 20.01 6.46 -2.93
N GLU A 100 20.92 7.37 -2.62
CA GLU A 100 21.76 7.30 -1.42
C GLU A 100 20.90 7.50 -0.16
N TYR A 101 19.98 8.47 -0.18
CA TYR A 101 19.04 8.70 0.91
C TYR A 101 18.01 7.57 1.02
N MET A 102 17.60 6.94 -0.10
CA MET A 102 16.76 5.73 -0.07
C MET A 102 17.45 4.60 0.71
N VAL A 103 18.75 4.39 0.52
CA VAL A 103 19.54 3.40 1.28
C VAL A 103 19.47 3.70 2.77
N TYR A 104 19.71 4.95 3.18
CA TYR A 104 19.61 5.35 4.58
C TYR A 104 18.22 5.08 5.16
N MET A 105 17.16 5.53 4.48
CA MET A 105 15.77 5.40 4.93
C MET A 105 15.30 3.93 4.97
N PHE A 106 15.82 3.07 4.12
CA PHE A 106 15.50 1.64 4.14
C PHE A 106 16.25 0.89 5.24
N LYS A 107 17.52 1.25 5.45
CA LYS A 107 18.39 0.64 6.45
C LYS A 107 17.91 0.88 7.87
N TYR A 108 17.44 2.10 8.16
CA TYR A 108 17.06 2.53 9.50
C TYR A 108 15.56 2.83 9.58
N ASP A 109 14.90 2.23 10.55
CA ASP A 109 13.49 2.44 10.81
C ASP A 109 13.25 2.55 12.30
N SER A 110 12.59 3.64 12.73
CA SER A 110 12.38 3.93 14.15
C SER A 110 11.38 2.98 14.82
N THR A 111 10.49 2.37 14.05
CA THR A 111 9.46 1.47 14.54
C THR A 111 9.87 0.00 14.38
N HIS A 112 10.25 -0.41 13.16
CA HIS A 112 10.55 -1.80 12.83
C HIS A 112 12.05 -2.13 12.91
N GLY A 113 12.87 -1.18 13.39
CA GLY A 113 14.29 -1.38 13.59
C GLY A 113 15.10 -1.45 12.28
N ARG A 114 16.38 -1.73 12.43
CA ARG A 114 17.31 -1.82 11.30
C ARG A 114 16.97 -3.02 10.41
N TYR A 115 17.06 -2.83 9.09
CA TYR A 115 16.96 -3.94 8.15
C TYR A 115 18.04 -4.99 8.40
N LYS A 116 17.66 -6.27 8.42
CA LYS A 116 18.54 -7.38 8.81
C LYS A 116 19.44 -7.88 7.68
N GLY A 117 19.31 -7.36 6.46
CA GLY A 117 20.15 -7.67 5.30
C GLY A 117 21.17 -6.58 5.03
N THR A 118 21.92 -6.71 3.92
CA THR A 118 22.81 -5.67 3.41
C THR A 118 22.01 -4.68 2.55
N VAL A 119 22.31 -3.39 2.73
CA VAL A 119 21.74 -2.31 1.91
C VAL A 119 22.88 -1.38 1.55
N GLU A 120 23.09 -1.18 0.26
CA GLU A 120 24.19 -0.38 -0.28
C GLU A 120 23.73 0.55 -1.40
N TYR A 121 24.38 1.70 -1.49
CA TYR A 121 24.34 2.55 -2.66
C TYR A 121 25.49 2.17 -3.59
N LYS A 122 25.17 1.75 -4.81
CA LYS A 122 26.19 1.32 -5.77
C LYS A 122 25.74 1.60 -7.20
N ASN A 123 26.59 2.30 -7.96
CA ASN A 123 26.31 2.64 -9.37
C ASN A 123 24.94 3.34 -9.56
N ASP A 124 24.69 4.36 -8.75
CA ASP A 124 23.43 5.13 -8.73
C ASP A 124 22.17 4.30 -8.49
N LYS A 125 22.32 3.18 -7.78
CA LYS A 125 21.21 2.26 -7.46
C LYS A 125 21.15 1.93 -5.98
N LEU A 126 19.95 1.74 -5.49
CA LEU A 126 19.67 1.06 -4.22
C LEU A 126 19.87 -0.44 -4.45
N VAL A 127 20.84 -1.03 -3.77
CA VAL A 127 21.12 -2.49 -3.79
C VAL A 127 20.71 -3.05 -2.44
N VAL A 128 19.75 -3.98 -2.45
CA VAL A 128 19.28 -4.68 -1.25
C VAL A 128 19.60 -6.14 -1.39
N ASP A 129 20.33 -6.68 -0.42
CA ASP A 129 20.74 -8.09 -0.40
C ASP A 129 20.17 -8.77 0.84
N THR A 130 19.60 -9.94 0.66
CA THR A 130 19.21 -10.80 1.77
C THR A 130 20.18 -11.98 1.85
N PRO A 131 20.37 -12.62 3.02
CA PRO A 131 21.22 -13.80 3.13
C PRO A 131 20.88 -14.94 2.17
N ALA A 132 19.67 -14.92 1.59
CA ALA A 132 19.16 -15.96 0.71
C ALA A 132 19.17 -15.63 -0.79
N GLN A 133 19.22 -14.35 -1.19
CA GLN A 133 19.10 -13.97 -2.60
C GLN A 133 19.85 -12.68 -2.93
N ARG A 134 20.77 -12.75 -3.90
CA ARG A 134 21.40 -11.58 -4.52
C ARG A 134 20.59 -11.16 -5.73
N HIS A 135 19.91 -10.03 -5.67
CA HIS A 135 19.22 -9.47 -6.82
C HIS A 135 19.75 -8.08 -7.14
N PRO A 136 20.52 -7.91 -8.23
CA PRO A 136 20.76 -6.58 -8.77
C PRO A 136 19.44 -6.02 -9.32
N LEU A 137 19.09 -4.82 -8.90
CA LEU A 137 17.95 -4.07 -9.47
C LEU A 137 18.33 -3.60 -10.87
N GLU A 138 18.16 -4.47 -11.87
CA GLU A 138 18.29 -4.07 -13.26
C GLU A 138 16.96 -3.50 -13.77
N SER A 139 17.06 -2.28 -14.29
CA SER A 139 15.94 -1.54 -14.86
C SER A 139 15.43 -2.21 -16.13
N VAL A 140 14.37 -2.98 -16.05
CA VAL A 140 13.56 -3.33 -17.23
C VAL A 140 12.11 -3.53 -16.79
N GLY A 141 11.18 -2.88 -17.46
CA GLY A 141 9.75 -2.88 -17.29
C GLY A 141 9.16 -3.85 -16.27
N SER A 142 8.67 -3.32 -15.16
CA SER A 142 8.02 -4.15 -14.15
C SER A 142 6.58 -4.46 -14.58
N PRO A 143 6.19 -5.73 -14.76
CA PRO A 143 4.82 -6.08 -15.11
C PRO A 143 3.82 -5.78 -13.99
N PHE A 144 4.28 -5.72 -12.73
CA PHE A 144 3.46 -5.39 -11.56
C PHE A 144 3.97 -4.12 -10.89
N VAL A 145 3.07 -3.17 -10.60
CA VAL A 145 3.40 -1.92 -9.92
C VAL A 145 2.63 -1.83 -8.62
N VAL A 146 3.33 -1.47 -7.55
CA VAL A 146 2.76 -1.07 -6.27
C VAL A 146 2.67 0.46 -6.25
N GLU A 147 1.46 1.00 -6.23
CA GLU A 147 1.22 2.43 -6.09
C GLU A 147 1.11 2.79 -4.59
N ALA A 148 2.20 3.30 -4.05
CA ALA A 148 2.36 3.59 -2.62
C ALA A 148 2.57 5.08 -2.29
N THR A 149 2.28 5.98 -3.25
CA THR A 149 2.42 7.44 -3.03
C THR A 149 1.29 8.01 -2.17
N GLY A 150 0.10 7.38 -2.19
CA GLY A 150 -1.12 7.91 -1.58
C GLY A 150 -1.72 9.10 -2.33
N VAL A 151 -1.25 9.39 -3.55
CA VAL A 151 -1.71 10.48 -4.41
C VAL A 151 -2.64 9.96 -5.50
N TYR A 152 -2.28 8.87 -6.16
CA TYR A 152 -3.03 8.28 -7.27
C TYR A 152 -3.96 7.19 -6.73
N LEU A 153 -5.24 7.52 -6.55
CA LEU A 153 -6.20 6.68 -5.84
C LEU A 153 -7.33 6.14 -6.73
N SER A 154 -7.62 6.81 -7.87
CA SER A 154 -8.64 6.39 -8.82
C SER A 154 -8.06 5.59 -9.99
N LEU A 155 -8.94 4.92 -10.74
CA LEU A 155 -8.56 4.23 -11.98
C LEU A 155 -7.92 5.18 -13.00
N GLU A 156 -8.49 6.40 -13.15
CA GLU A 156 -7.98 7.42 -14.07
C GLU A 156 -6.58 7.87 -13.66
N GLU A 157 -6.38 8.26 -12.40
CA GLU A 157 -5.08 8.74 -11.89
C GLU A 157 -3.99 7.66 -11.96
N THR A 158 -4.38 6.39 -11.87
CA THR A 158 -3.44 5.24 -11.84
C THR A 158 -3.18 4.66 -13.24
N SER A 159 -4.04 4.93 -14.24
CA SER A 159 -3.93 4.40 -15.61
C SER A 159 -2.58 4.70 -16.30
N PRO A 160 -1.88 5.83 -16.03
CA PRO A 160 -0.58 6.07 -16.64
C PRO A 160 0.48 4.97 -16.36
N HIS A 161 0.35 4.23 -15.27
CA HIS A 161 1.23 3.08 -15.05
C HIS A 161 1.02 1.98 -16.11
N LEU A 162 -0.23 1.72 -16.52
CA LEU A 162 -0.53 0.76 -17.58
C LEU A 162 -0.04 1.25 -18.94
N GLU A 163 -0.18 2.54 -19.23
CA GLU A 163 0.31 3.18 -20.45
C GLU A 163 1.84 3.11 -20.55
N ALA A 164 2.52 3.19 -19.40
CA ALA A 164 3.97 3.03 -19.29
C ALA A 164 4.45 1.56 -19.37
N GLY A 165 3.53 0.59 -19.54
CA GLY A 165 3.86 -0.81 -19.78
C GLY A 165 3.63 -1.75 -18.59
N ALA A 166 3.12 -1.26 -17.45
CA ALA A 166 2.71 -2.14 -16.36
C ALA A 166 1.52 -3.02 -16.80
N GLN A 167 1.52 -4.28 -16.43
CA GLN A 167 0.40 -5.19 -16.68
C GLN A 167 -0.65 -5.12 -15.57
N ARG A 168 -0.20 -4.89 -14.34
CA ARG A 168 -1.04 -4.84 -13.14
C ARG A 168 -0.57 -3.73 -12.20
N VAL A 169 -1.52 -3.11 -11.53
CA VAL A 169 -1.24 -2.11 -10.48
C VAL A 169 -2.04 -2.42 -9.24
N VAL A 170 -1.36 -2.39 -8.08
CA VAL A 170 -1.99 -2.50 -6.75
C VAL A 170 -1.85 -1.16 -6.03
N ILE A 171 -2.98 -0.50 -5.76
CA ILE A 171 -3.06 0.75 -5.01
C ILE A 171 -2.99 0.44 -3.52
N CYS A 172 -2.02 1.01 -2.80
CA CYS A 172 -1.84 0.87 -1.35
C CYS A 172 -2.71 1.85 -0.55
N ALA A 173 -3.96 2.00 -0.92
CA ALA A 173 -4.95 2.85 -0.25
C ALA A 173 -6.36 2.46 -0.69
N PRO A 174 -7.42 2.85 0.04
CA PRO A 174 -8.78 2.74 -0.45
C PRO A 174 -8.97 3.54 -1.74
N SER A 175 -9.62 2.94 -2.73
CA SER A 175 -9.95 3.59 -4.00
C SER A 175 -11.42 3.96 -4.07
N PRO A 176 -11.77 5.09 -4.72
CA PRO A 176 -13.17 5.43 -4.98
C PRO A 176 -13.84 4.48 -5.98
N ASP A 177 -13.10 3.96 -6.97
CA ASP A 177 -13.63 3.27 -8.15
C ASP A 177 -12.89 1.96 -8.51
N ALA A 178 -11.62 1.76 -8.13
CA ALA A 178 -10.93 0.48 -8.34
C ALA A 178 -11.51 -0.63 -7.45
N PRO A 179 -11.61 -1.88 -7.96
CA PRO A 179 -11.98 -3.03 -7.15
C PRO A 179 -11.07 -3.18 -5.93
N MET A 180 -11.66 -3.36 -4.74
CA MET A 180 -10.92 -3.52 -3.50
C MET A 180 -10.89 -4.98 -3.07
N PHE A 181 -9.70 -5.46 -2.69
CA PHE A 181 -9.49 -6.81 -2.21
C PHE A 181 -8.90 -6.84 -0.80
N VAL A 182 -9.38 -7.78 -0.01
CA VAL A 182 -8.84 -8.15 1.29
C VAL A 182 -8.55 -9.65 1.25
N MET A 183 -7.29 -10.01 1.43
CA MET A 183 -6.85 -11.41 1.43
C MET A 183 -7.55 -12.21 2.53
N GLY A 184 -8.01 -13.41 2.19
CA GLY A 184 -8.82 -14.28 3.05
C GLY A 184 -10.32 -13.96 3.04
N VAL A 185 -10.74 -12.87 2.38
CA VAL A 185 -12.14 -12.44 2.35
C VAL A 185 -12.75 -12.53 0.96
N ASN A 186 -12.21 -11.80 -0.01
CA ASN A 186 -12.79 -11.71 -1.36
C ASN A 186 -11.75 -11.78 -2.50
N GLU A 187 -10.54 -12.21 -2.26
CA GLU A 187 -9.51 -12.33 -3.31
C GLU A 187 -9.95 -13.24 -4.46
N LYS A 188 -10.85 -14.16 -4.20
CA LYS A 188 -11.39 -15.11 -5.20
C LYS A 188 -12.22 -14.43 -6.29
N ASP A 189 -12.71 -13.22 -6.03
CA ASP A 189 -13.49 -12.43 -6.98
C ASP A 189 -12.61 -11.71 -8.00
N TYR A 190 -11.27 -11.82 -7.87
CA TYR A 190 -10.34 -11.23 -8.82
C TYR A 190 -10.46 -11.84 -10.22
N ASN A 191 -10.69 -10.98 -11.21
CA ASN A 191 -10.75 -11.38 -12.62
C ASN A 191 -9.57 -10.75 -13.39
N PRO A 192 -8.57 -11.56 -13.81
CA PRO A 192 -7.39 -11.05 -14.52
C PRO A 192 -7.71 -10.42 -15.89
N GLY A 193 -8.81 -10.82 -16.53
CA GLY A 193 -9.23 -10.27 -17.82
C GLY A 193 -9.69 -8.81 -17.77
N THR A 194 -10.27 -8.38 -16.64
CA THR A 194 -10.92 -7.07 -16.51
C THR A 194 -10.31 -6.17 -15.43
N MET A 195 -9.65 -6.74 -14.41
CA MET A 195 -9.17 -6.01 -13.24
C MET A 195 -7.66 -5.81 -13.29
N LYS A 196 -7.20 -4.85 -14.09
CA LYS A 196 -5.78 -4.53 -14.22
C LYS A 196 -5.24 -3.64 -13.10
N ILE A 197 -6.08 -2.79 -12.56
CA ILE A 197 -5.80 -1.92 -11.41
C ILE A 197 -6.74 -2.33 -10.29
N VAL A 198 -6.18 -2.63 -9.12
CA VAL A 198 -6.93 -3.03 -7.93
C VAL A 198 -6.43 -2.29 -6.70
N SER A 199 -7.22 -2.22 -5.65
CA SER A 199 -6.84 -1.62 -4.37
C SER A 199 -6.74 -2.70 -3.29
N ASN A 200 -5.72 -2.60 -2.45
CA ASN A 200 -5.56 -3.43 -1.25
C ASN A 200 -6.38 -2.88 -0.04
N ALA A 201 -7.35 -2.01 -0.29
CA ALA A 201 -8.17 -1.31 0.72
C ALA A 201 -7.31 -0.57 1.76
N SER A 202 -7.81 -0.38 2.98
CA SER A 202 -7.06 0.23 4.10
C SER A 202 -6.56 -0.83 5.09
N CYS A 203 -5.58 -0.47 5.93
CA CYS A 203 -5.13 -1.33 7.02
C CYS A 203 -6.26 -1.69 8.00
N THR A 204 -7.11 -0.71 8.36
CA THR A 204 -8.28 -0.92 9.21
C THR A 204 -9.31 -1.85 8.55
N THR A 205 -9.53 -1.72 7.22
CA THR A 205 -10.41 -2.64 6.48
C THR A 205 -9.84 -4.05 6.47
N ASN A 206 -8.52 -4.20 6.31
CA ASN A 206 -7.83 -5.49 6.37
C ASN A 206 -7.93 -6.15 7.75
N CYS A 207 -7.98 -5.38 8.83
CA CYS A 207 -8.23 -5.91 10.17
C CYS A 207 -9.71 -6.29 10.36
N LEU A 208 -10.62 -5.38 10.01
CA LEU A 208 -12.05 -5.54 10.28
C LEU A 208 -12.71 -6.65 9.43
N ALA A 209 -12.37 -6.74 8.14
CA ALA A 209 -13.08 -7.61 7.21
C ALA A 209 -12.92 -9.12 7.52
N PRO A 210 -11.73 -9.66 7.85
CA PRO A 210 -11.59 -11.04 8.30
C PRO A 210 -12.40 -11.35 9.56
N LEU A 211 -12.33 -10.47 10.56
CA LEU A 211 -13.11 -10.61 11.79
C LEU A 211 -14.63 -10.60 11.48
N ALA A 212 -15.10 -9.60 10.74
CA ALA A 212 -16.51 -9.46 10.40
C ALA A 212 -17.02 -10.64 9.56
N LYS A 213 -16.19 -11.20 8.66
CA LYS A 213 -16.52 -12.38 7.88
C LYS A 213 -16.81 -13.58 8.76
N VAL A 214 -15.91 -13.93 9.67
CA VAL A 214 -16.11 -15.07 10.58
C VAL A 214 -17.37 -14.91 11.41
N ILE A 215 -17.58 -13.71 11.98
CA ILE A 215 -18.75 -13.45 12.82
C ILE A 215 -20.04 -13.49 11.99
N HIS A 216 -20.01 -12.89 10.81
CA HIS A 216 -21.20 -12.85 9.94
C HIS A 216 -21.59 -14.23 9.41
N GLU A 217 -20.64 -15.02 8.95
CA GLU A 217 -20.88 -16.37 8.44
C GLU A 217 -21.39 -17.33 9.50
N ARG A 218 -20.95 -17.19 10.77
CA ARG A 218 -21.32 -18.09 11.86
C ARG A 218 -22.55 -17.65 12.64
N PHE A 219 -22.73 -16.36 12.87
CA PHE A 219 -23.73 -15.83 13.79
C PHE A 219 -24.63 -14.75 13.17
N GLY A 220 -24.32 -14.27 11.98
CA GLY A 220 -25.01 -13.19 11.29
C GLY A 220 -24.82 -11.84 12.01
N ILE A 221 -24.34 -10.83 11.30
CA ILE A 221 -24.32 -9.45 11.78
C ILE A 221 -25.54 -8.72 11.26
N LEU A 222 -26.39 -8.21 12.16
CA LEU A 222 -27.54 -7.37 11.82
C LEU A 222 -27.12 -5.93 11.60
N GLU A 223 -26.34 -5.39 12.54
CA GLU A 223 -25.82 -4.02 12.55
C GLU A 223 -24.59 -3.92 13.45
N GLY A 224 -23.73 -2.93 13.21
CA GLY A 224 -22.57 -2.72 14.06
C GLY A 224 -21.91 -1.36 13.88
N LEU A 225 -21.25 -0.93 14.95
CA LEU A 225 -20.43 0.27 14.98
C LEU A 225 -18.98 -0.15 15.24
N MET A 226 -18.09 0.34 14.37
CA MET A 226 -16.66 0.12 14.53
C MET A 226 -15.99 1.40 15.03
N THR A 227 -15.20 1.29 16.08
CA THR A 227 -14.25 2.33 16.46
C THR A 227 -12.84 1.78 16.28
N THR A 228 -11.97 2.49 15.57
CA THR A 228 -10.56 2.16 15.62
C THR A 228 -9.81 3.19 16.46
N VAL A 229 -9.08 2.69 17.47
CA VAL A 229 -8.06 3.47 18.18
C VAL A 229 -6.77 3.28 17.39
N HIS A 230 -6.39 4.30 16.67
CA HIS A 230 -5.40 4.19 15.58
C HIS A 230 -4.15 5.01 15.88
N SER A 231 -3.00 4.42 15.65
CA SER A 231 -1.71 5.11 15.66
C SER A 231 -1.71 6.33 14.74
N TYR A 232 -0.89 7.33 15.04
CA TYR A 232 -0.71 8.46 14.14
C TYR A 232 -0.04 8.01 12.83
N THR A 233 -0.30 8.75 11.77
CA THR A 233 0.25 8.47 10.43
C THR A 233 0.92 9.71 9.86
N ALA A 234 1.68 9.56 8.77
CA ALA A 234 2.44 10.65 8.14
C ALA A 234 1.59 11.87 7.71
N THR A 235 0.28 11.74 7.62
CA THR A 235 -0.62 12.85 7.29
C THR A 235 -0.88 13.81 8.46
N GLN A 236 -0.59 13.37 9.68
CA GLN A 236 -0.77 14.17 10.89
C GLN A 236 0.45 15.05 11.14
N LYS A 237 0.27 16.11 11.96
CA LYS A 237 1.30 17.09 12.24
C LYS A 237 2.07 16.74 13.51
N THR A 238 3.35 17.09 13.55
CA THR A 238 4.19 17.00 14.76
C THR A 238 3.80 18.08 15.77
N VAL A 239 3.52 19.31 15.27
CA VAL A 239 3.04 20.45 16.05
C VAL A 239 1.81 21.04 15.37
N ASP A 240 0.99 21.81 16.09
CA ASP A 240 -0.19 22.45 15.53
C ASP A 240 0.16 23.28 14.29
N GLY A 241 -0.59 23.09 13.22
CA GLY A 241 -0.39 23.78 11.95
C GLY A 241 -1.60 23.65 11.02
N PRO A 242 -1.63 24.41 9.92
CA PRO A 242 -2.76 24.41 9.00
C PRO A 242 -2.96 23.04 8.34
N SER A 243 -4.23 22.63 8.22
CA SER A 243 -4.63 21.46 7.42
C SER A 243 -5.73 21.88 6.44
N LYS A 244 -5.53 21.54 5.16
CA LYS A 244 -6.51 21.83 4.10
C LYS A 244 -7.69 20.85 4.08
N LYS A 245 -7.48 19.62 4.55
CA LYS A 245 -8.44 18.52 4.44
C LYS A 245 -9.43 18.49 5.61
N ALA A 246 -8.93 18.54 6.82
CA ALA A 246 -9.74 18.58 8.03
C ALA A 246 -8.97 19.34 9.13
N TRP A 247 -9.63 20.21 9.88
CA TRP A 247 -8.95 21.04 10.89
C TRP A 247 -8.25 20.22 11.97
N ARG A 248 -8.87 19.11 12.38
CA ARG A 248 -8.32 18.20 13.39
C ARG A 248 -7.01 17.55 12.95
N ASP A 249 -6.79 17.33 11.65
CA ASP A 249 -5.54 16.77 11.12
C ASP A 249 -4.35 17.75 11.25
N GLY A 250 -4.63 19.03 11.52
CA GLY A 250 -3.62 20.06 11.78
C GLY A 250 -3.10 20.06 13.22
N ARG A 251 -3.65 19.26 14.12
CA ARG A 251 -3.26 19.23 15.54
C ARG A 251 -2.09 18.25 15.77
N GLY A 252 -1.28 18.55 16.78
CA GLY A 252 -0.12 17.74 17.16
C GLY A 252 -0.50 16.32 17.53
N ALA A 253 0.03 15.35 16.78
CA ALA A 253 -0.36 13.94 16.87
C ALA A 253 0.09 13.25 18.16
N HIS A 254 1.24 13.65 18.69
CA HIS A 254 1.90 12.95 19.82
C HIS A 254 1.39 13.40 21.20
N GLN A 255 0.43 14.30 21.27
CA GLN A 255 -0.09 14.85 22.53
C GLN A 255 -1.62 14.93 22.58
N ASN A 256 -2.32 14.46 21.56
CA ASN A 256 -3.78 14.57 21.47
C ASN A 256 -4.45 13.24 21.13
N ILE A 257 -5.68 13.06 21.61
CA ILE A 257 -6.64 12.12 21.08
C ILE A 257 -7.46 12.85 20.01
N ILE A 258 -7.35 12.43 18.75
CA ILE A 258 -7.91 13.15 17.61
C ILE A 258 -9.03 12.33 16.96
N PRO A 259 -10.31 12.70 17.12
CA PRO A 259 -11.40 12.05 16.38
C PRO A 259 -11.27 12.30 14.88
N ALA A 260 -11.42 11.26 14.08
CA ALA A 260 -11.32 11.29 12.63
C ALA A 260 -12.41 10.42 11.98
N SER A 261 -12.88 10.83 10.83
CA SER A 261 -13.75 9.99 10.00
C SER A 261 -12.94 8.87 9.35
N THR A 262 -13.57 7.72 9.16
CA THR A 262 -12.98 6.61 8.41
C THR A 262 -14.03 5.95 7.51
N GLY A 263 -13.62 5.60 6.30
CA GLY A 263 -14.43 4.81 5.39
C GLY A 263 -14.28 3.29 5.56
N ALA A 264 -13.43 2.84 6.49
CA ALA A 264 -13.04 1.44 6.59
C ALA A 264 -14.22 0.48 6.84
N ALA A 265 -15.15 0.83 7.74
CA ALA A 265 -16.33 0.01 8.00
C ALA A 265 -17.30 -0.03 6.81
N LYS A 266 -17.47 1.10 6.11
CA LYS A 266 -18.28 1.16 4.89
C LYS A 266 -17.66 0.36 3.74
N ALA A 267 -16.32 0.31 3.67
CA ALA A 267 -15.60 -0.48 2.68
C ALA A 267 -15.84 -1.97 2.86
N VAL A 268 -16.03 -2.46 4.10
CA VAL A 268 -16.39 -3.87 4.34
C VAL A 268 -17.67 -4.25 3.61
N GLY A 269 -18.66 -3.36 3.51
CA GLY A 269 -19.88 -3.62 2.73
C GLY A 269 -19.69 -3.65 1.20
N LYS A 270 -18.53 -3.19 0.68
CA LYS A 270 -18.15 -3.40 -0.73
C LYS A 270 -17.45 -4.75 -0.92
N ILE A 271 -16.78 -5.26 0.12
CA ILE A 271 -15.96 -6.48 0.13
C ILE A 271 -16.82 -7.69 0.52
N ILE A 272 -17.75 -7.52 1.47
CA ILE A 272 -18.73 -8.51 1.91
C ILE A 272 -20.12 -7.89 1.64
N PRO A 273 -20.75 -8.16 0.48
CA PRO A 273 -21.99 -7.49 0.06
C PRO A 273 -23.14 -7.60 1.06
N ASP A 274 -23.23 -8.70 1.79
CA ASP A 274 -24.27 -8.94 2.80
C ASP A 274 -24.18 -7.98 4.01
N LEU A 275 -23.02 -7.34 4.21
CA LEU A 275 -22.79 -6.33 5.24
C LEU A 275 -23.01 -4.89 4.74
N LYS A 276 -23.44 -4.70 3.49
CA LYS A 276 -23.70 -3.37 2.93
C LYS A 276 -24.79 -2.64 3.74
N GLY A 277 -24.42 -1.47 4.25
CA GLY A 277 -25.33 -0.64 5.07
C GLY A 277 -25.46 -1.08 6.54
N LYS A 278 -24.87 -2.21 6.94
CA LYS A 278 -24.95 -2.73 8.31
C LYS A 278 -23.81 -2.24 9.20
N LEU A 279 -22.70 -1.80 8.62
CA LEU A 279 -21.51 -1.34 9.36
C LEU A 279 -21.18 0.11 9.03
N THR A 280 -20.88 0.88 10.07
CA THR A 280 -20.26 2.20 9.97
C THR A 280 -19.29 2.39 11.13
N GLY A 281 -18.50 3.48 11.13
CA GLY A 281 -17.53 3.67 12.21
C GLY A 281 -16.76 4.97 12.10
N MET A 282 -15.88 5.15 13.09
CA MET A 282 -14.98 6.28 13.24
C MET A 282 -13.62 5.85 13.76
N ALA A 283 -12.68 6.77 13.77
CA ALA A 283 -11.35 6.57 14.32
C ALA A 283 -11.04 7.58 15.43
N PHE A 284 -10.27 7.15 16.44
CA PHE A 284 -9.51 8.03 17.32
C PHE A 284 -8.02 7.85 16.99
N ARG A 285 -7.34 8.92 16.58
CA ARG A 285 -5.89 8.92 16.46
C ARG A 285 -5.29 9.20 17.83
N VAL A 286 -4.32 8.38 18.25
CA VAL A 286 -3.69 8.41 19.56
C VAL A 286 -2.17 8.54 19.44
N PRO A 287 -1.47 9.00 20.52
CA PRO A 287 -0.03 9.22 20.50
C PRO A 287 0.81 7.92 20.55
N THR A 288 0.51 6.96 19.69
CA THR A 288 1.31 5.74 19.51
C THR A 288 1.87 5.71 18.09
N PRO A 289 3.15 5.31 17.90
CA PRO A 289 3.78 5.35 16.59
C PRO A 289 3.27 4.28 15.62
N ASP A 290 2.85 3.13 16.14
CA ASP A 290 2.40 1.98 15.37
C ASP A 290 1.51 1.08 16.22
N VAL A 291 0.87 0.14 15.58
CA VAL A 291 -0.17 -0.79 16.09
C VAL A 291 -1.43 -0.07 16.52
N SER A 292 -2.50 -0.47 15.90
CA SER A 292 -3.85 0.05 16.10
C SER A 292 -4.78 -1.07 16.54
N VAL A 293 -5.96 -0.71 17.04
CA VAL A 293 -6.97 -1.68 17.47
C VAL A 293 -8.33 -1.35 16.88
N VAL A 294 -9.03 -2.36 16.42
CA VAL A 294 -10.46 -2.32 16.03
C VAL A 294 -11.30 -2.76 17.21
N ASP A 295 -12.27 -1.94 17.58
CA ASP A 295 -13.40 -2.24 18.44
C ASP A 295 -14.64 -2.39 17.54
N LEU A 296 -15.12 -3.60 17.37
CA LEU A 296 -16.35 -3.90 16.66
C LEU A 296 -17.46 -4.22 17.65
N THR A 297 -18.36 -3.27 17.88
CA THR A 297 -19.58 -3.50 18.66
C THR A 297 -20.72 -3.84 17.69
N CYS A 298 -21.30 -5.03 17.80
CA CYS A 298 -22.31 -5.48 16.84
C CYS A 298 -23.42 -6.32 17.48
N ARG A 299 -24.58 -6.28 16.82
CA ARG A 299 -25.75 -7.11 17.11
C ARG A 299 -25.74 -8.35 16.20
N LEU A 300 -25.86 -9.50 16.83
CA LEU A 300 -25.88 -10.80 16.15
C LEU A 300 -27.32 -11.21 15.84
N ALA A 301 -27.51 -11.88 14.70
CA ALA A 301 -28.80 -12.43 14.32
C ALA A 301 -29.13 -13.70 15.15
N GLN A 302 -28.12 -14.50 15.42
CA GLN A 302 -28.25 -15.73 16.20
C GLN A 302 -27.68 -15.49 17.59
N PRO A 303 -28.44 -15.79 18.66
CA PRO A 303 -27.92 -15.73 20.02
C PRO A 303 -26.79 -16.73 20.20
N THR A 304 -25.70 -16.30 20.82
CA THR A 304 -24.53 -17.16 21.02
C THR A 304 -23.77 -16.76 22.29
N GLN A 305 -23.10 -17.74 22.88
CA GLN A 305 -22.19 -17.49 23.98
C GLN A 305 -20.84 -16.97 23.46
N TYR A 306 -20.20 -16.08 24.22
CA TYR A 306 -18.89 -15.54 23.85
C TYR A 306 -17.81 -16.62 23.62
N SER A 307 -17.90 -17.75 24.32
CA SER A 307 -17.03 -18.90 24.14
C SER A 307 -17.14 -19.50 22.72
N ALA A 308 -18.35 -19.56 22.15
CA ALA A 308 -18.54 -20.04 20.77
C ALA A 308 -17.94 -19.07 19.74
N ILE A 309 -17.99 -17.75 20.01
CA ILE A 309 -17.32 -16.75 19.19
C ILE A 309 -15.81 -16.95 19.21
N LYS A 310 -15.22 -17.15 20.39
CA LYS A 310 -13.78 -17.43 20.54
C LYS A 310 -13.36 -18.67 19.74
N GLU A 311 -14.12 -19.74 19.84
CA GLU A 311 -13.80 -20.99 19.12
C GLU A 311 -13.93 -20.81 17.61
N ALA A 312 -14.96 -20.15 17.11
CA ALA A 312 -15.13 -19.87 15.69
C ALA A 312 -13.96 -19.08 15.09
N ILE A 313 -13.47 -18.06 15.83
CA ILE A 313 -12.32 -17.26 15.38
C ILE A 313 -11.03 -18.09 15.45
N LYS A 314 -10.86 -18.90 16.50
CA LYS A 314 -9.70 -19.78 16.67
C LYS A 314 -9.62 -20.84 15.56
N GLU A 315 -10.75 -21.42 15.17
CA GLU A 315 -10.85 -22.34 14.03
C GLU A 315 -10.47 -21.65 12.73
N ALA A 316 -11.00 -20.45 12.48
CA ALA A 316 -10.70 -19.68 11.28
C ALA A 316 -9.20 -19.30 11.20
N ALA A 317 -8.61 -18.87 12.31
CA ALA A 317 -7.20 -18.49 12.40
C ALA A 317 -6.24 -19.66 12.15
N LYS A 318 -6.61 -20.88 12.57
CA LYS A 318 -5.83 -22.09 12.33
C LYS A 318 -6.10 -22.72 10.96
N GLY A 319 -7.21 -22.36 10.34
CA GLY A 319 -7.70 -22.95 9.09
C GLY A 319 -7.66 -21.98 7.91
N PRO A 320 -8.81 -21.59 7.36
CA PRO A 320 -8.89 -20.87 6.09
C PRO A 320 -8.27 -19.45 6.12
N MET A 321 -8.06 -18.88 7.30
CA MET A 321 -7.46 -17.55 7.48
C MET A 321 -6.08 -17.59 8.14
N ALA A 322 -5.41 -18.75 8.11
CA ALA A 322 -4.05 -18.86 8.65
C ALA A 322 -3.09 -17.84 8.01
N GLY A 323 -2.31 -17.13 8.83
CA GLY A 323 -1.41 -16.05 8.40
C GLY A 323 -2.10 -14.73 8.08
N ILE A 324 -3.43 -14.64 8.19
CA ILE A 324 -4.24 -13.43 7.99
C ILE A 324 -4.91 -13.02 9.29
N LEU A 325 -5.62 -13.96 9.92
CA LEU A 325 -6.26 -13.80 11.22
C LEU A 325 -5.45 -14.58 12.26
N ALA A 326 -5.15 -13.94 13.37
CA ALA A 326 -4.55 -14.55 14.55
C ALA A 326 -5.49 -14.48 15.75
N TYR A 327 -5.14 -15.18 16.82
CA TYR A 327 -5.92 -15.31 18.03
C TYR A 327 -5.00 -15.34 19.25
N THR A 328 -5.29 -14.53 20.25
CA THR A 328 -4.57 -14.54 21.54
C THR A 328 -5.51 -14.59 22.74
N GLU A 329 -5.05 -15.22 23.83
CA GLU A 329 -5.65 -15.17 25.17
C GLU A 329 -4.70 -14.54 26.20
N ASP A 330 -3.58 -13.98 25.74
CA ASP A 330 -2.64 -13.26 26.60
C ASP A 330 -3.14 -11.84 26.89
N GLU A 331 -2.67 -11.26 27.99
CA GLU A 331 -2.98 -9.88 28.38
C GLU A 331 -1.99 -8.93 27.71
N VAL A 332 -2.21 -8.69 26.42
CA VAL A 332 -1.32 -7.97 25.51
C VAL A 332 -1.67 -6.49 25.40
N VAL A 333 -0.70 -5.71 24.91
CA VAL A 333 -0.83 -4.30 24.56
C VAL A 333 -0.28 -4.04 23.15
N SER A 334 -0.49 -2.85 22.63
CA SER A 334 -0.16 -2.53 21.24
C SER A 334 1.28 -2.85 20.82
N THR A 335 2.26 -2.59 21.70
CA THR A 335 3.69 -2.79 21.36
C THR A 335 4.09 -4.26 21.18
N ASP A 336 3.29 -5.21 21.68
CA ASP A 336 3.53 -6.64 21.51
C ASP A 336 3.32 -7.09 20.06
N PHE A 337 2.64 -6.28 19.24
CA PHE A 337 2.32 -6.57 17.86
C PHE A 337 3.11 -5.76 16.82
N VAL A 338 4.10 -4.99 17.26
CA VAL A 338 4.99 -4.27 16.33
C VAL A 338 5.72 -5.28 15.44
N SER A 339 5.60 -5.11 14.13
CA SER A 339 6.10 -6.00 13.08
C SER A 339 5.37 -7.36 13.00
N ASP A 340 4.17 -7.48 13.57
CA ASP A 340 3.33 -8.65 13.31
C ASP A 340 2.77 -8.60 11.88
N THR A 341 2.82 -9.74 11.20
CA THR A 341 2.44 -9.87 9.79
C THR A 341 0.97 -10.18 9.56
N HIS A 342 0.20 -10.48 10.60
CA HIS A 342 -1.24 -10.73 10.48
C HIS A 342 -2.01 -9.44 10.20
N SER A 343 -3.11 -9.57 9.50
CA SER A 343 -4.02 -8.44 9.24
C SER A 343 -4.89 -8.11 10.44
N SER A 344 -5.21 -9.10 11.26
CA SER A 344 -6.17 -9.02 12.37
C SER A 344 -5.78 -10.02 13.44
N ILE A 345 -5.52 -9.56 14.65
CA ILE A 345 -5.17 -10.41 15.80
C ILE A 345 -6.26 -10.26 16.85
N PHE A 346 -7.16 -11.25 16.91
CA PHE A 346 -8.29 -11.21 17.84
C PHE A 346 -7.84 -11.37 19.27
N ASP A 347 -8.22 -10.41 20.12
CA ASP A 347 -7.97 -10.45 21.55
C ASP A 347 -9.18 -11.04 22.28
N ALA A 348 -9.05 -12.30 22.66
CA ALA A 348 -10.13 -13.07 23.26
C ALA A 348 -10.49 -12.65 24.71
N LYS A 349 -9.58 -11.93 25.39
CA LYS A 349 -9.82 -11.43 26.75
C LYS A 349 -10.33 -9.99 26.79
N ALA A 350 -10.01 -9.17 25.81
CA ALA A 350 -10.41 -7.77 25.77
C ALA A 350 -11.87 -7.56 25.33
N GLY A 351 -12.46 -8.52 24.60
CA GLY A 351 -13.85 -8.45 24.18
C GLY A 351 -14.86 -8.80 25.28
N ILE A 352 -16.09 -8.37 25.09
CA ILE A 352 -17.19 -8.59 26.04
C ILE A 352 -18.51 -8.88 25.32
N ALA A 353 -19.38 -9.68 25.96
CA ALA A 353 -20.76 -9.84 25.56
C ALA A 353 -21.66 -9.15 26.59
N LEU A 354 -22.53 -8.24 26.13
CA LEU A 354 -23.57 -7.65 26.97
C LEU A 354 -24.72 -8.64 27.20
N ASN A 355 -25.04 -9.40 26.17
CA ASN A 355 -25.99 -10.51 26.12
C ASN A 355 -25.69 -11.40 24.91
N ASP A 356 -26.45 -12.44 24.73
CA ASP A 356 -26.22 -13.44 23.67
C ASP A 356 -26.28 -12.87 22.23
N ASN A 357 -26.85 -11.69 22.05
CA ASN A 357 -27.00 -11.05 20.74
C ASN A 357 -26.20 -9.76 20.58
N PHE A 358 -25.51 -9.26 21.64
CA PHE A 358 -24.83 -7.96 21.55
C PHE A 358 -23.42 -8.05 22.15
N VAL A 359 -22.43 -7.89 21.28
CA VAL A 359 -21.03 -8.14 21.62
C VAL A 359 -20.12 -6.99 21.20
N LYS A 360 -19.01 -6.85 21.91
CA LYS A 360 -17.87 -6.01 21.59
C LYS A 360 -16.67 -6.93 21.35
N LEU A 361 -16.08 -6.83 20.16
CA LEU A 361 -14.98 -7.66 19.70
C LEU A 361 -13.76 -6.78 19.45
N ILE A 362 -12.61 -7.19 19.97
CA ILE A 362 -11.36 -6.43 19.90
C ILE A 362 -10.37 -7.16 19.01
N SER A 363 -9.75 -6.45 18.08
CA SER A 363 -8.71 -7.01 17.24
C SER A 363 -7.60 -6.01 16.98
N TRP A 364 -6.36 -6.43 17.23
CA TRP A 364 -5.13 -5.66 17.00
C TRP A 364 -4.64 -5.80 15.56
N TYR A 365 -3.90 -4.82 15.09
CA TYR A 365 -3.21 -4.89 13.81
C TYR A 365 -2.03 -3.92 13.75
N ASP A 366 -0.89 -4.41 13.27
CA ASP A 366 0.17 -3.51 12.82
C ASP A 366 -0.29 -2.84 11.52
N ASN A 367 -0.62 -1.55 11.62
CA ASN A 367 -1.20 -0.80 10.51
C ASN A 367 -0.24 -0.53 9.36
N GLU A 368 1.04 -0.85 9.53
CA GLU A 368 2.11 -0.68 8.56
C GLU A 368 2.61 -2.03 8.03
N TYR A 369 3.09 -2.90 8.93
CA TYR A 369 3.78 -4.14 8.55
C TYR A 369 2.80 -5.21 8.06
N GLY A 370 1.76 -5.50 8.84
CA GLY A 370 0.71 -6.44 8.45
C GLY A 370 0.05 -6.04 7.13
N TYR A 371 -0.24 -4.75 6.96
CA TYR A 371 -0.78 -4.21 5.72
C TYR A 371 0.16 -4.40 4.52
N SER A 372 1.45 -4.11 4.69
CA SER A 372 2.47 -4.26 3.63
C SER A 372 2.63 -5.71 3.19
N HIS A 373 2.53 -6.67 4.12
CA HIS A 373 2.51 -8.10 3.80
C HIS A 373 1.29 -8.50 2.96
N ARG A 374 0.11 -7.92 3.21
CA ARG A 374 -1.09 -8.18 2.38
C ARG A 374 -0.97 -7.63 0.97
N VAL A 375 -0.30 -6.49 0.79
CA VAL A 375 0.02 -5.99 -0.56
C VAL A 375 0.81 -7.03 -1.35
N VAL A 376 1.83 -7.62 -0.75
CA VAL A 376 2.66 -8.66 -1.40
C VAL A 376 1.88 -9.94 -1.64
N ASP A 377 0.99 -10.33 -0.72
CA ASP A 377 0.14 -11.51 -0.91
C ASP A 377 -0.86 -11.31 -2.04
N LEU A 378 -1.45 -10.13 -2.16
CA LEU A 378 -2.34 -9.80 -3.27
C LEU A 378 -1.59 -9.83 -4.62
N LEU A 379 -0.38 -9.28 -4.69
CA LEU A 379 0.47 -9.36 -5.89
C LEU A 379 0.75 -10.82 -6.29
N ARG A 380 1.12 -11.66 -5.34
CA ARG A 380 1.37 -13.09 -5.58
C ARG A 380 0.11 -13.81 -6.03
N TYR A 381 -1.02 -13.50 -5.41
CA TYR A 381 -2.31 -14.07 -5.79
C TYR A 381 -2.69 -13.66 -7.23
N MET A 382 -2.62 -12.38 -7.56
CA MET A 382 -2.90 -11.89 -8.91
C MET A 382 -1.98 -12.56 -9.93
N PHE A 383 -0.69 -12.64 -9.64
CA PHE A 383 0.28 -13.29 -10.52
C PHE A 383 -0.06 -14.76 -10.77
N SER A 384 -0.48 -15.50 -9.75
CA SER A 384 -0.89 -16.90 -9.88
C SER A 384 -2.19 -17.08 -10.69
N ARG A 385 -3.00 -16.02 -10.81
CA ARG A 385 -4.25 -16.03 -11.58
C ARG A 385 -4.07 -15.56 -13.02
N ASP A 386 -2.95 -14.90 -13.31
CA ASP A 386 -2.58 -14.43 -14.66
C ASP A 386 -1.93 -15.54 -15.51
N GLU A 387 -1.75 -16.73 -14.94
CA GLU A 387 -1.32 -17.95 -15.63
C GLU A 387 -2.55 -18.60 -16.30
#